data_73bb7227d212c2662645113c2b9be740
#
_entry.id   73bb7227d212c2662645113c2b9be740
#
_cell.length_a   1.000
_cell.length_b   1.000
_cell.length_c   1.000
_cell.angle_alpha   90.00
_cell.angle_beta   90.00
_cell.angle_gamma   90.00
#
_symmetry.space_group_name_H-M   'P 1'
#
loop_
_entity.id
_entity.type
_entity.pdbx_description
1 polymer ?
#
loop_
_entity_poly.entity_id
_entity_poly.type
_entity_poly.pdbx_seq_one_letter_code
_entity_poly.pdbx_strand_id
1 'polypeptide(L)'
;MCYISRMEFPLDLRFKLMALGSRLTVTDARGTLVYYVKQKAFKLKESVTVFADEGQTRPLYTINADRIVDVSARYRVTDPGGSEVAVVQRLGMRSFWKAHYQVHQGGQTVFVMREENPWIKVLDGIVSAIPIVSLFSGYIFHPAYTLSRAEGEAPILRIVKRPAFFQGRFRIEAMHLSATESLEVAVVSVLMMVLLERMRG
;
A
#
# COMPACT_ATOMS: atom_id res chain seq x y z
N MET A 1 -18.00 -0.02 -16.13
CA MET A 1 -18.79 0.76 -15.14
C MET A 1 -17.96 0.82 -13.87
N CYS A 2 -17.39 1.98 -13.54
CA CYS A 2 -16.34 2.13 -12.53
C CYS A 2 -16.89 1.78 -11.13
N TYR A 3 -16.46 0.64 -10.55
CA TYR A 3 -16.91 0.15 -9.24
C TYR A 3 -16.44 1.06 -8.08
N ILE A 4 -15.47 1.93 -8.34
CA ILE A 4 -14.67 2.65 -7.34
C ILE A 4 -15.15 4.09 -7.08
N SER A 5 -16.12 4.60 -7.84
CA SER A 5 -16.61 5.99 -7.70
C SER A 5 -17.33 6.29 -6.37
N ARG A 6 -17.35 5.35 -5.41
CA ARG A 6 -18.02 5.49 -4.11
C ARG A 6 -17.18 5.13 -2.88
N MET A 7 -15.85 5.00 -3.02
CA MET A 7 -15.01 4.74 -1.84
C MET A 7 -14.96 5.99 -0.96
N GLU A 8 -15.33 5.83 0.30
CA GLU A 8 -15.21 6.87 1.31
C GLU A 8 -13.97 6.65 2.18
N PHE A 9 -13.08 7.63 2.23
CA PHE A 9 -11.92 7.60 3.11
C PHE A 9 -12.30 7.93 4.56
N PRO A 10 -11.53 7.40 5.53
CA PRO A 10 -10.34 6.58 5.39
C PRO A 10 -10.65 5.13 5.00
N LEU A 11 -9.70 4.46 4.31
CA LEU A 11 -9.79 3.04 4.09
C LEU A 11 -9.00 2.28 5.16
N ASP A 12 -9.58 1.22 5.72
CA ASP A 12 -8.94 0.33 6.69
C ASP A 12 -8.55 -0.99 6.01
N LEU A 13 -7.25 -1.31 6.04
CA LEU A 13 -6.69 -2.57 5.57
C LEU A 13 -6.41 -3.47 6.77
N ARG A 14 -6.92 -4.69 6.75
CA ARG A 14 -6.73 -5.68 7.81
C ARG A 14 -6.19 -6.99 7.26
N PHE A 15 -5.03 -7.40 7.78
CA PHE A 15 -4.48 -8.72 7.54
C PHE A 15 -4.90 -9.68 8.63
N LYS A 16 -5.40 -10.83 8.25
CA LYS A 16 -5.67 -11.95 9.14
C LYS A 16 -4.85 -13.15 8.71
N LEU A 17 -3.97 -13.63 9.59
CA LEU A 17 -3.27 -14.90 9.40
C LEU A 17 -4.26 -16.04 9.63
N MET A 18 -4.20 -17.05 8.78
CA MET A 18 -4.97 -18.28 8.87
C MET A 18 -4.02 -19.46 8.78
N ALA A 19 -4.44 -20.63 9.25
CA ALA A 19 -3.61 -21.85 9.23
C ALA A 19 -3.08 -22.22 7.84
N LEU A 20 -3.79 -21.87 6.77
CA LEU A 20 -3.45 -22.19 5.38
C LEU A 20 -3.23 -20.97 4.50
N GLY A 21 -2.79 -19.84 5.08
CA GLY A 21 -2.52 -18.64 4.28
C GLY A 21 -2.82 -17.33 5.00
N SER A 22 -3.03 -16.27 4.21
CA SER A 22 -3.39 -14.96 4.73
C SER A 22 -4.59 -14.39 3.97
N ARG A 23 -5.35 -13.57 4.67
CA ARG A 23 -6.48 -12.81 4.14
C ARG A 23 -6.21 -11.33 4.34
N LEU A 24 -6.46 -10.54 3.32
CA LEU A 24 -6.46 -9.09 3.40
C LEU A 24 -7.84 -8.57 3.02
N THR A 25 -8.42 -7.75 3.87
CA THR A 25 -9.66 -7.01 3.60
C THR A 25 -9.38 -5.52 3.60
N VAL A 26 -9.97 -4.82 2.65
CA VAL A 26 -9.98 -3.35 2.58
C VAL A 26 -11.43 -2.89 2.71
N THR A 27 -11.73 -2.11 3.72
CA THR A 27 -13.05 -1.53 3.95
C THR A 27 -12.98 -0.01 3.91
N ASP A 28 -14.05 0.62 3.44
CA ASP A 28 -14.20 2.08 3.46
C ASP A 28 -14.64 2.60 4.84
N ALA A 29 -14.81 3.92 4.96
CA ALA A 29 -15.24 4.58 6.20
C ALA A 29 -16.61 4.10 6.70
N ARG A 30 -17.47 3.59 5.82
CA ARG A 30 -18.79 3.00 6.17
C ARG A 30 -18.70 1.53 6.55
N GLY A 31 -17.50 0.92 6.46
CA GLY A 31 -17.31 -0.51 6.67
C GLY A 31 -17.66 -1.36 5.45
N THR A 32 -17.93 -0.76 4.29
CA THR A 32 -18.21 -1.47 3.05
C THR A 32 -16.92 -2.11 2.52
N LEU A 33 -17.00 -3.39 2.13
CA LEU A 33 -15.85 -4.09 1.54
C LEU A 33 -15.53 -3.49 0.16
N VAL A 34 -14.29 -3.02 0.00
CA VAL A 34 -13.75 -2.49 -1.25
C VAL A 34 -12.93 -3.54 -1.97
N TYR A 35 -11.96 -4.15 -1.26
CA TYR A 35 -11.10 -5.20 -1.81
C TYR A 35 -10.95 -6.36 -0.86
N TYR A 36 -10.85 -7.54 -1.44
CA TYR A 36 -10.57 -8.79 -0.77
C TYR A 36 -9.46 -9.54 -1.47
N VAL A 37 -8.46 -10.01 -0.71
CA VAL A 37 -7.38 -10.85 -1.21
C VAL A 37 -7.23 -12.05 -0.29
N LYS A 38 -7.15 -13.24 -0.89
CA LYS A 38 -6.83 -14.49 -0.19
C LYS A 38 -5.61 -15.11 -0.83
N GLN A 39 -4.54 -15.29 -0.06
CA GLN A 39 -3.32 -15.93 -0.51
C GLN A 39 -3.13 -17.27 0.21
N LYS A 40 -2.85 -18.32 -0.57
CA LYS A 40 -2.35 -19.61 -0.05
C LYS A 40 -0.85 -19.46 0.14
N ALA A 41 -0.37 -19.34 1.36
CA ALA A 41 1.05 -19.16 1.70
C ALA A 41 1.77 -17.98 0.98
N PHE A 42 2.72 -17.37 1.68
CA PHE A 42 3.44 -16.14 1.26
C PHE A 42 4.43 -16.37 0.09
N LYS A 43 3.95 -16.76 -1.07
CA LYS A 43 4.77 -16.85 -2.28
C LYS A 43 4.34 -15.80 -3.29
N LEU A 44 5.02 -14.65 -3.31
CA LEU A 44 4.88 -13.63 -4.37
C LEU A 44 5.34 -14.12 -5.76
N LYS A 45 5.80 -15.36 -5.88
CA LYS A 45 6.07 -15.98 -7.18
C LYS A 45 4.77 -16.35 -7.93
N GLU A 46 3.64 -16.37 -7.20
CA GLU A 46 2.33 -16.68 -7.77
C GLU A 46 1.51 -15.39 -7.92
N SER A 47 0.66 -15.35 -8.94
CA SER A 47 -0.25 -14.22 -9.15
C SER A 47 -1.17 -14.02 -7.94
N VAL A 48 -1.44 -12.76 -7.62
CA VAL A 48 -2.39 -12.37 -6.57
C VAL A 48 -3.65 -11.84 -7.23
N THR A 49 -4.81 -12.44 -6.93
CA THR A 49 -6.09 -11.92 -7.40
C THR A 49 -6.75 -11.09 -6.32
N VAL A 50 -7.22 -9.91 -6.71
CA VAL A 50 -7.99 -8.98 -5.89
C VAL A 50 -9.46 -9.10 -6.29
N PHE A 51 -10.34 -9.34 -5.32
CA PHE A 51 -11.77 -9.53 -5.52
C PHE A 51 -12.58 -8.38 -4.92
N ALA A 52 -13.79 -8.17 -5.42
CA ALA A 52 -14.77 -7.26 -4.85
C ALA A 52 -15.53 -7.88 -3.66
N ASP A 53 -15.43 -9.20 -3.45
CA ASP A 53 -16.22 -9.94 -2.47
C ASP A 53 -15.40 -11.06 -1.80
N GLU A 54 -15.78 -11.42 -0.57
CA GLU A 54 -15.14 -12.51 0.19
C GLU A 54 -15.40 -13.89 -0.43
N GLY A 55 -16.47 -14.05 -1.20
CA GLY A 55 -16.81 -15.28 -1.93
C GLY A 55 -15.89 -15.53 -3.12
N GLN A 56 -15.05 -14.54 -3.50
CA GLN A 56 -14.13 -14.61 -4.63
C GLN A 56 -14.84 -14.85 -5.97
N THR A 57 -16.07 -14.34 -6.12
CA THR A 57 -16.88 -14.52 -7.33
C THR A 57 -16.66 -13.41 -8.35
N ARG A 58 -16.18 -12.22 -7.91
CA ARG A 58 -15.96 -11.05 -8.75
C ARG A 58 -14.51 -10.59 -8.69
N PRO A 59 -13.63 -11.12 -9.57
CA PRO A 59 -12.27 -10.63 -9.68
C PRO A 59 -12.27 -9.20 -10.20
N LEU A 60 -11.43 -8.34 -9.60
CA LEU A 60 -11.21 -6.95 -10.01
C LEU A 60 -9.85 -6.75 -10.66
N TYR A 61 -8.82 -7.37 -10.07
CA TYR A 61 -7.45 -7.25 -10.58
C TYR A 61 -6.68 -8.55 -10.39
N THR A 62 -5.69 -8.74 -11.25
CA THR A 62 -4.64 -9.73 -11.09
C THR A 62 -3.29 -9.01 -11.01
N ILE A 63 -2.49 -9.34 -10.02
CA ILE A 63 -1.16 -8.77 -9.79
C ILE A 63 -0.13 -9.86 -10.05
N ASN A 64 0.73 -9.64 -11.02
CA ASN A 64 1.79 -10.57 -11.42
C ASN A 64 3.17 -9.94 -11.23
N ALA A 65 4.11 -10.70 -10.66
CA ALA A 65 5.52 -10.30 -10.66
C ALA A 65 6.11 -10.47 -12.07
N ASP A 66 6.60 -9.40 -12.68
CA ASP A 66 7.07 -9.41 -14.06
C ASP A 66 8.48 -10.01 -14.17
N ARG A 67 9.37 -9.72 -13.23
CA ARG A 67 10.68 -10.35 -13.01
C ARG A 67 11.17 -10.04 -11.60
N ILE A 68 11.68 -11.06 -10.93
CA ILE A 68 12.48 -10.87 -9.73
C ILE A 68 13.93 -10.75 -10.20
N VAL A 69 14.34 -9.58 -10.64
CA VAL A 69 15.75 -9.25 -10.75
C VAL A 69 16.11 -8.55 -9.44
N ASP A 70 17.15 -8.98 -8.77
CA ASP A 70 17.52 -8.71 -7.38
C ASP A 70 17.47 -7.26 -6.87
N VAL A 71 17.29 -6.28 -7.74
CA VAL A 71 17.39 -4.85 -7.40
C VAL A 71 16.11 -4.05 -7.65
N SER A 72 15.22 -4.48 -8.55
CA SER A 72 13.97 -3.78 -8.84
C SER A 72 12.86 -4.73 -9.27
N ALA A 73 12.03 -5.15 -8.34
CA ALA A 73 10.86 -5.97 -8.66
C ALA A 73 9.76 -5.08 -9.28
N ARG A 74 9.23 -5.53 -10.43
CA ARG A 74 8.08 -4.94 -11.11
C ARG A 74 6.87 -5.83 -10.93
N TYR A 75 5.74 -5.23 -10.63
CA TYR A 75 4.46 -5.90 -10.44
C TYR A 75 3.44 -5.28 -11.37
N ARG A 76 2.95 -6.07 -12.31
CA ARG A 76 1.92 -5.65 -13.25
C ARG A 76 0.55 -5.93 -12.67
N VAL A 77 -0.30 -4.92 -12.66
CA VAL A 77 -1.71 -5.00 -12.29
C VAL A 77 -2.55 -4.99 -13.56
N THR A 78 -3.34 -6.03 -13.76
CA THR A 78 -4.25 -6.14 -14.90
C THR A 78 -5.70 -6.24 -14.44
N ASP A 79 -6.62 -5.75 -15.24
CA ASP A 79 -8.05 -5.96 -15.06
C ASP A 79 -8.46 -7.39 -15.48
N PRO A 80 -9.72 -7.82 -15.29
CA PRO A 80 -10.20 -9.13 -15.71
C PRO A 80 -10.17 -9.35 -17.23
N GLY A 81 -10.13 -8.28 -18.03
CA GLY A 81 -9.99 -8.32 -19.48
C GLY A 81 -8.53 -8.48 -19.95
N GLY A 82 -7.58 -8.47 -19.00
CA GLY A 82 -6.14 -8.56 -19.27
C GLY A 82 -5.48 -7.24 -19.62
N SER A 83 -6.22 -6.10 -19.57
CA SER A 83 -5.65 -4.77 -19.83
C SER A 83 -4.78 -4.32 -18.65
N GLU A 84 -3.62 -3.72 -18.92
CA GLU A 84 -2.75 -3.18 -17.89
C GLU A 84 -3.37 -1.94 -17.25
N VAL A 85 -3.60 -2.02 -15.93
CA VAL A 85 -4.12 -0.92 -15.11
C VAL A 85 -2.98 -0.08 -14.55
N ALA A 86 -1.93 -0.74 -14.07
CA ALA A 86 -0.75 -0.09 -13.51
C ALA A 86 0.43 -1.06 -13.45
N VAL A 87 1.64 -0.50 -13.37
CA VAL A 87 2.87 -1.23 -13.00
C VAL A 87 3.44 -0.58 -11.74
N VAL A 88 3.56 -1.35 -10.68
CA VAL A 88 4.21 -0.91 -9.43
C VAL A 88 5.63 -1.41 -9.43
N GLN A 89 6.60 -0.49 -9.46
CA GLN A 89 8.02 -0.79 -9.44
C GLN A 89 8.61 -0.38 -8.10
N ARG A 90 9.28 -1.31 -7.43
CA ARG A 90 10.10 -0.98 -6.29
C ARG A 90 11.49 -0.58 -6.76
N LEU A 91 11.95 0.59 -6.34
CA LEU A 91 13.32 1.05 -6.59
C LEU A 91 14.22 0.49 -5.48
N GLY A 92 15.12 -0.42 -5.85
CA GLY A 92 16.04 -1.05 -4.92
C GLY A 92 17.29 -0.23 -4.63
N MET A 93 17.88 -0.49 -3.48
CA MET A 93 19.29 -0.34 -3.06
C MET A 93 19.96 1.03 -2.97
N ARG A 94 19.40 2.14 -3.37
CA ARG A 94 20.03 3.45 -3.05
C ARG A 94 19.75 3.96 -1.64
N SER A 95 18.84 3.28 -0.93
CA SER A 95 18.63 3.54 0.50
C SER A 95 18.16 2.26 1.16
N PHE A 96 19.02 1.59 1.90
CA PHE A 96 18.69 0.45 2.76
C PHE A 96 17.61 0.78 3.80
N TRP A 97 17.26 2.05 3.96
CA TRP A 97 16.46 2.58 5.05
C TRP A 97 15.10 3.17 4.65
N LYS A 98 14.80 3.32 3.33
CA LYS A 98 13.52 3.93 2.90
C LYS A 98 12.92 3.18 1.72
N ALA A 99 11.72 2.63 1.90
CA ALA A 99 10.95 2.05 0.81
C ALA A 99 10.55 3.15 -0.19
N HIS A 100 10.86 2.92 -1.47
CA HIS A 100 10.55 3.82 -2.56
C HIS A 100 9.92 3.03 -3.70
N TYR A 101 8.72 3.42 -4.10
CA TYR A 101 7.99 2.78 -5.19
C TYR A 101 7.58 3.82 -6.22
N GLN A 102 7.61 3.44 -7.49
CA GLN A 102 7.02 4.19 -8.60
C GLN A 102 5.82 3.42 -9.14
N VAL A 103 4.79 4.16 -9.50
CA VAL A 103 3.59 3.64 -10.14
C VAL A 103 3.52 4.20 -11.54
N HIS A 104 3.48 3.30 -12.51
CA HIS A 104 3.40 3.65 -13.92
C HIS A 104 2.02 3.29 -14.46
N GLN A 105 1.48 4.14 -15.32
CA GLN A 105 0.26 3.91 -16.08
C GLN A 105 0.49 4.40 -17.53
N GLY A 106 0.19 3.58 -18.52
CA GLY A 106 0.45 3.92 -19.92
C GLY A 106 1.92 4.24 -20.22
N GLY A 107 2.86 3.62 -19.50
CA GLY A 107 4.30 3.85 -19.64
C GLY A 107 4.84 5.09 -18.95
N GLN A 108 4.00 5.94 -18.37
CA GLN A 108 4.39 7.14 -17.63
C GLN A 108 4.33 6.92 -16.12
N THR A 109 5.25 7.51 -15.37
CA THR A 109 5.18 7.52 -13.90
C THR A 109 4.08 8.49 -13.47
N VAL A 110 3.03 7.96 -12.83
CA VAL A 110 1.90 8.77 -12.37
C VAL A 110 1.96 9.07 -10.88
N PHE A 111 2.46 8.11 -10.07
CA PHE A 111 2.62 8.28 -8.63
C PHE A 111 3.97 7.79 -8.13
N VAL A 112 4.37 8.34 -7.00
CA VAL A 112 5.55 7.93 -6.23
C VAL A 112 5.13 7.66 -4.79
N MET A 113 5.53 6.51 -4.23
CA MET A 113 5.33 6.20 -2.82
C MET A 113 6.67 6.23 -2.08
N ARG A 114 6.68 6.90 -0.93
CA ARG A 114 7.87 7.03 -0.08
C ARG A 114 7.50 6.79 1.37
N GLU A 115 8.41 6.18 2.10
CA GLU A 115 8.31 6.11 3.55
C GLU A 115 8.54 7.49 4.16
N GLU A 116 7.64 7.94 5.05
CA GLU A 116 7.82 9.17 5.82
C GLU A 116 9.04 9.01 6.72
N ASN A 117 9.90 10.03 6.75
CA ASN A 117 11.02 10.05 7.68
C ASN A 117 10.50 10.38 9.10
N PRO A 118 10.51 9.43 10.05
CA PRO A 118 10.03 9.71 11.40
C PRO A 118 10.88 10.78 12.10
N TRP A 119 12.15 10.94 11.71
CA TRP A 119 13.07 11.90 12.31
C TRP A 119 12.72 13.37 12.00
N ILE A 120 12.03 13.66 10.91
CA ILE A 120 11.61 15.04 10.61
C ILE A 120 10.58 15.53 11.63
N LYS A 121 9.63 14.67 12.04
CA LYS A 121 8.63 15.00 13.08
C LYS A 121 9.24 15.07 14.48
N VAL A 122 10.31 14.31 14.70
CA VAL A 122 11.05 14.32 15.97
C VAL A 122 11.87 15.60 16.11
N LEU A 123 12.48 16.09 15.02
CA LEU A 123 13.23 17.37 15.03
C LEU A 123 12.32 18.58 15.25
N ASP A 124 11.13 18.61 14.69
CA ASP A 124 10.16 19.70 14.90
C ASP A 124 9.53 19.71 16.30
N GLY A 125 9.53 18.54 16.99
CA GLY A 125 8.94 18.39 18.31
C GLY A 125 9.90 18.31 19.51
N ILE A 126 11.20 18.08 19.27
CA ILE A 126 12.22 17.77 20.33
C ILE A 126 13.19 18.91 20.64
N VAL A 127 12.97 20.11 20.16
CA VAL A 127 13.78 21.23 20.69
C VAL A 127 13.49 21.50 22.19
N SER A 128 12.54 20.83 22.81
CA SER A 128 12.11 21.18 24.17
C SER A 128 11.97 20.08 25.24
N ALA A 129 12.25 18.79 25.00
CA ALA A 129 12.22 17.86 26.16
C ALA A 129 12.75 16.44 25.89
N ILE A 130 13.78 15.99 26.60
CA ILE A 130 13.82 14.83 27.47
C ILE A 130 14.66 13.60 27.03
N PRO A 131 15.55 13.10 27.94
CA PRO A 131 16.41 11.93 27.74
C PRO A 131 15.72 10.55 27.93
N ILE A 132 14.40 10.47 28.06
CA ILE A 132 13.68 9.24 28.36
C ILE A 132 13.15 8.52 27.09
N VAL A 133 13.24 9.12 25.92
CA VAL A 133 12.67 8.61 24.67
C VAL A 133 13.40 7.36 24.13
N SER A 134 14.65 7.12 24.55
CA SER A 134 15.43 5.98 24.03
C SER A 134 14.93 4.60 24.51
N LEU A 135 14.24 4.54 25.63
CA LEU A 135 13.72 3.28 26.20
C LEU A 135 12.38 2.82 25.58
N PHE A 136 11.65 3.72 24.93
CA PHE A 136 10.35 3.43 24.31
C PHE A 136 10.36 3.48 22.77
N SER A 137 11.52 3.69 22.15
CA SER A 137 11.64 3.89 20.69
C SER A 137 11.18 2.70 19.85
N GLY A 138 11.25 1.47 20.39
CA GLY A 138 10.77 0.26 19.68
C GLY A 138 9.24 0.16 19.56
N TYR A 139 8.47 0.89 20.37
CA TYR A 139 7.01 0.78 20.42
C TYR A 139 6.26 1.93 19.75
N ILE A 140 6.94 3.06 19.46
CA ILE A 140 6.28 4.31 19.03
C ILE A 140 6.39 4.56 17.52
N PHE A 141 7.39 4.00 16.84
CA PHE A 141 7.62 4.28 15.41
C PHE A 141 6.89 3.27 14.52
N HIS A 142 5.64 3.59 14.18
CA HIS A 142 4.96 2.88 13.11
C HIS A 142 5.32 3.53 11.77
N PRO A 143 5.85 2.77 10.80
CA PRO A 143 6.16 3.32 9.50
C PRO A 143 4.89 3.88 8.85
N ALA A 144 4.99 5.10 8.37
CA ALA A 144 3.97 5.74 7.55
C ALA A 144 4.56 5.95 6.15
N TYR A 145 3.70 5.89 5.15
CA TYR A 145 4.06 6.09 3.75
C TYR A 145 3.18 7.17 3.17
N THR A 146 3.72 7.91 2.22
CA THR A 146 2.95 8.86 1.41
C THR A 146 2.93 8.42 -0.04
N LEU A 147 1.81 8.63 -0.70
CA LEU A 147 1.69 8.54 -2.15
C LEU A 147 1.46 9.95 -2.67
N SER A 148 2.35 10.40 -3.55
CA SER A 148 2.31 11.71 -4.19
C SER A 148 2.24 11.54 -5.72
N ARG A 149 1.83 12.60 -6.42
CA ARG A 149 1.95 12.66 -7.89
C ARG A 149 3.42 12.62 -8.30
N ALA A 150 3.71 12.10 -9.48
CA ALA A 150 5.09 12.06 -9.99
C ALA A 150 5.68 13.47 -10.16
N GLU A 151 4.86 14.43 -10.57
CA GLU A 151 5.25 15.83 -10.82
C GLU A 151 5.00 16.77 -9.64
N GLY A 152 4.57 16.24 -8.48
CA GLY A 152 4.19 17.04 -7.32
C GLY A 152 4.73 16.50 -6.00
N GLU A 153 5.05 17.40 -5.08
CA GLU A 153 5.51 17.02 -3.73
C GLU A 153 4.35 16.76 -2.76
N ALA A 154 3.17 17.36 -3.02
CA ALA A 154 2.03 17.22 -2.12
C ALA A 154 1.49 15.79 -2.09
N PRO A 155 1.38 15.17 -0.91
CA PRO A 155 0.84 13.82 -0.80
C PRO A 155 -0.66 13.81 -1.05
N ILE A 156 -1.12 12.86 -1.86
CA ILE A 156 -2.54 12.62 -2.15
C ILE A 156 -3.15 11.59 -1.19
N LEU A 157 -2.35 10.58 -0.80
CA LEU A 157 -2.72 9.58 0.20
C LEU A 157 -1.62 9.44 1.23
N ARG A 158 -2.03 9.19 2.47
CA ARG A 158 -1.15 8.82 3.57
C ARG A 158 -1.53 7.44 4.09
N ILE A 159 -0.56 6.56 4.24
CA ILE A 159 -0.72 5.18 4.67
C ILE A 159 -0.04 5.01 6.01
N VAL A 160 -0.80 4.73 7.06
CA VAL A 160 -0.30 4.60 8.43
C VAL A 160 -0.46 3.17 8.90
N LYS A 161 0.63 2.54 9.31
CA LYS A 161 0.56 1.25 10.01
C LYS A 161 0.00 1.48 11.41
N ARG A 162 -1.04 0.72 11.78
CA ARG A 162 -1.68 0.79 13.10
C ARG A 162 -1.17 -0.33 14.01
N PRO A 163 -1.02 -0.09 15.32
CA PRO A 163 -0.68 -1.14 16.27
C PRO A 163 -1.72 -2.26 16.22
N ALA A 164 -1.25 -3.52 16.15
CA ALA A 164 -2.12 -4.67 16.25
C ALA A 164 -1.30 -5.87 16.76
N PHE A 165 -1.81 -6.59 17.77
CA PHE A 165 -1.08 -7.65 18.46
C PHE A 165 -0.72 -8.84 17.59
N PHE A 166 -1.57 -9.27 16.63
CA PHE A 166 -1.33 -10.43 15.77
C PHE A 166 -1.73 -10.19 14.31
N GLN A 167 -2.26 -9.00 14.00
CA GLN A 167 -2.77 -8.68 12.67
C GLN A 167 -2.14 -7.38 12.19
N GLY A 168 -1.59 -7.37 10.96
CA GLY A 168 -1.18 -6.12 10.34
C GLY A 168 -2.41 -5.27 10.05
N ARG A 169 -2.42 -4.02 10.54
CA ARG A 169 -3.45 -3.03 10.21
C ARG A 169 -2.81 -1.81 9.58
N PHE A 170 -3.39 -1.34 8.49
CA PHE A 170 -3.01 -0.08 7.86
C PHE A 170 -4.25 0.76 7.65
N ARG A 171 -4.09 2.07 7.72
CA ARG A 171 -5.12 3.05 7.36
C ARG A 171 -4.61 3.90 6.24
N ILE A 172 -5.45 4.08 5.20
CA ILE A 172 -5.20 5.00 4.10
C ILE A 172 -6.08 6.22 4.31
N GLU A 173 -5.45 7.36 4.45
CA GLU A 173 -6.09 8.66 4.64
C GLU A 173 -5.97 9.45 3.34
N ALA A 174 -7.07 10.07 2.90
CA ALA A 174 -7.04 11.01 1.80
C ALA A 174 -6.48 12.35 2.30
N MET A 175 -5.59 12.95 1.50
CA MET A 175 -5.01 14.27 1.81
C MET A 175 -5.44 15.29 0.75
N HIS A 176 -4.78 15.33 -0.40
CA HIS A 176 -5.05 16.30 -1.46
C HIS A 176 -5.51 15.58 -2.73
N LEU A 177 -6.71 14.97 -2.69
CA LEU A 177 -7.33 14.33 -3.85
C LEU A 177 -7.88 15.38 -4.82
N SER A 178 -7.65 15.19 -6.10
CA SER A 178 -8.30 15.94 -7.17
C SER A 178 -9.19 15.04 -8.03
N ALA A 179 -10.17 15.61 -8.71
CA ALA A 179 -11.10 14.86 -9.56
C ALA A 179 -10.43 14.18 -10.78
N THR A 180 -9.21 14.61 -11.12
CA THR A 180 -8.47 14.10 -12.28
C THR A 180 -7.65 12.86 -11.98
N GLU A 181 -7.54 12.45 -10.71
CA GLU A 181 -6.73 11.31 -10.33
C GLU A 181 -7.46 10.00 -10.50
N SER A 182 -6.75 9.01 -11.03
CA SER A 182 -7.21 7.63 -10.98
C SER A 182 -7.07 7.08 -9.56
N LEU A 183 -8.10 7.31 -8.74
CA LEU A 183 -8.16 6.82 -7.37
C LEU A 183 -8.00 5.30 -7.30
N GLU A 184 -8.50 4.61 -8.31
CA GLU A 184 -8.37 3.17 -8.50
C GLU A 184 -6.91 2.74 -8.57
N VAL A 185 -6.14 3.37 -9.48
CA VAL A 185 -4.71 3.10 -9.62
C VAL A 185 -3.96 3.43 -8.33
N ALA A 186 -4.28 4.55 -7.69
CA ALA A 186 -3.67 4.93 -6.43
C ALA A 186 -3.88 3.88 -5.34
N VAL A 187 -5.13 3.45 -5.12
CA VAL A 187 -5.47 2.51 -4.03
C VAL A 187 -4.98 1.09 -4.31
N VAL A 188 -5.09 0.58 -5.55
CA VAL A 188 -4.56 -0.75 -5.88
C VAL A 188 -3.03 -0.80 -5.81
N SER A 189 -2.36 0.31 -6.12
CA SER A 189 -0.90 0.41 -5.98
C SER A 189 -0.46 0.45 -4.52
N VAL A 190 -1.20 1.14 -3.66
CA VAL A 190 -1.01 1.10 -2.20
C VAL A 190 -1.25 -0.31 -1.66
N LEU A 191 -2.31 -0.99 -2.11
CA LEU A 191 -2.57 -2.39 -1.76
C LEU A 191 -1.36 -3.28 -2.09
N MET A 192 -0.80 -3.13 -3.30
CA MET A 192 0.39 -3.88 -3.71
C MET A 192 1.60 -3.56 -2.83
N MET A 193 1.87 -2.30 -2.55
CA MET A 193 2.96 -1.89 -1.64
C MET A 193 2.81 -2.53 -0.26
N VAL A 194 1.61 -2.51 0.33
CA VAL A 194 1.33 -3.10 1.65
C VAL A 194 1.51 -4.62 1.63
N LEU A 195 1.12 -5.31 0.54
CA LEU A 195 1.39 -6.74 0.37
C LEU A 195 2.90 -7.03 0.34
N LEU A 196 3.70 -6.22 -0.36
CA LEU A 196 5.16 -6.34 -0.43
C LEU A 196 5.85 -6.10 0.90
N GLU A 197 5.45 -5.05 1.62
CA GLU A 197 6.03 -4.74 2.93
C GLU A 197 5.72 -5.83 3.96
N ARG A 198 4.51 -6.40 3.91
CA ARG A 198 4.12 -7.51 4.79
C ARG A 198 4.97 -8.76 4.63
N MET A 199 5.45 -9.02 3.42
CA MET A 199 6.22 -10.24 3.13
C MET A 199 7.68 -10.14 3.52
N ARG A 200 8.14 -8.95 3.89
CA ARG A 200 9.51 -8.69 4.33
C ARG A 200 9.69 -8.67 5.84
N GLY A 201 8.64 -8.48 6.58
CA GLY A 201 8.61 -8.45 8.05
C GLY A 201 7.69 -9.46 8.65
#